data_f54e79ce7b1bc85aa53b1916cd355b69
#
_entry.id   f54e79ce7b1bc85aa53b1916cd355b69
#
_cell.length_a   1.000
_cell.length_b   1.000
_cell.length_c   1.000
_cell.angle_alpha   90.00
_cell.angle_beta   90.00
_cell.angle_gamma   90.00
#
_symmetry.space_group_name_H-M   'P 1'
#
loop_
_entity.id
_entity.type
_entity.pdbx_description
1 polymer ?
#
loop_
_entity_poly.entity_id
_entity_poly.type
_entity_poly.pdbx_seq_one_letter_code
_entity_poly.pdbx_strand_id
1 'polypeptide(L)'
;MASTYSSSLNLELQTTGENSGSWGTKTNNNLQKLESAIKGYVSVAVASTTDSLTASDGGTTDEQSNAIIKLTGTLSGNSTIQCEAVESWYIVDRATSGSYTLGFKPAGGTAASLVAGSKHLMYTDGSTMFDVLADCGNISANGTLTVAGAVEFDGGGFIFNNSSADVDFRIESNGAANM
;
A
#
# COMPACT_ATOMS: atom_id res chain seq x y z
N MET A 1 10.65 33.25 -13.89
CA MET A 1 9.71 32.22 -14.42
C MET A 1 9.13 31.49 -13.23
N ALA A 2 7.90 30.98 -13.33
CA ALA A 2 7.33 30.18 -12.24
C ALA A 2 8.00 28.81 -12.22
N SER A 3 8.31 28.29 -11.03
CA SER A 3 8.84 26.94 -10.84
C SER A 3 7.89 25.91 -11.45
N THR A 4 8.44 24.82 -11.97
CA THR A 4 7.70 23.61 -12.36
C THR A 4 7.96 22.50 -11.36
N TYR A 5 7.12 21.45 -11.38
CA TYR A 5 7.20 20.37 -10.40
C TYR A 5 7.21 19.00 -11.10
N SER A 6 7.84 18.02 -10.48
CA SER A 6 7.77 16.64 -10.96
C SER A 6 6.37 16.06 -10.70
N SER A 7 5.90 15.20 -11.61
CA SER A 7 4.52 14.70 -11.59
C SER A 7 4.17 13.79 -10.40
N SER A 8 5.12 12.98 -9.92
CA SER A 8 4.83 11.94 -8.91
C SER A 8 5.15 12.36 -7.48
N LEU A 9 6.22 13.13 -7.27
CA LEU A 9 6.66 13.55 -5.95
C LEU A 9 6.53 15.06 -5.71
N ASN A 10 6.03 15.83 -6.69
CA ASN A 10 5.89 17.28 -6.59
C ASN A 10 7.20 17.98 -6.18
N LEU A 11 8.35 17.47 -6.70
CA LEU A 11 9.67 18.06 -6.50
C LEU A 11 9.78 19.35 -7.30
N GLU A 12 10.30 20.40 -6.71
CA GLU A 12 10.52 21.66 -7.43
C GLU A 12 11.67 21.51 -8.43
N LEU A 13 11.37 21.66 -9.71
CA LEU A 13 12.34 21.63 -10.81
C LEU A 13 12.83 23.06 -11.07
N GLN A 14 14.01 23.36 -10.57
CA GLN A 14 14.57 24.71 -10.59
C GLN A 14 15.12 25.06 -11.98
N THR A 15 14.73 26.24 -12.48
CA THR A 15 15.28 26.79 -13.71
C THR A 15 16.56 27.58 -13.41
N THR A 16 17.51 27.61 -14.32
CA THR A 16 18.77 28.38 -14.19
C THR A 16 18.46 29.86 -13.91
N GLY A 17 19.03 30.40 -12.83
CA GLY A 17 18.83 31.78 -12.39
C GLY A 17 17.60 32.01 -11.53
N GLU A 18 16.79 30.97 -11.29
CA GLU A 18 15.65 31.00 -10.38
C GLU A 18 16.09 30.76 -8.92
N ASN A 19 15.22 31.11 -7.96
CA ASN A 19 15.43 30.84 -6.54
C ASN A 19 16.70 31.48 -5.92
N SER A 20 17.16 32.61 -6.44
CA SER A 20 18.28 33.37 -5.85
C SER A 20 18.04 33.64 -4.37
N GLY A 21 18.93 33.18 -3.50
CA GLY A 21 18.80 33.28 -2.03
C GLY A 21 17.94 32.21 -1.36
N SER A 22 17.20 31.39 -2.11
CA SER A 22 16.34 30.32 -1.56
C SER A 22 16.62 28.92 -2.14
N TRP A 23 17.52 28.79 -3.12
CA TRP A 23 17.82 27.52 -3.81
C TRP A 23 18.20 26.40 -2.83
N GLY A 24 18.97 26.71 -1.77
CA GLY A 24 19.35 25.74 -0.76
C GLY A 24 18.15 25.17 0.00
N THR A 25 17.18 26.01 0.34
CA THR A 25 15.92 25.56 0.97
C THR A 25 15.13 24.66 0.01
N LYS A 26 15.00 25.04 -1.26
CA LYS A 26 14.30 24.26 -2.27
C LYS A 26 14.95 22.90 -2.51
N THR A 27 16.28 22.87 -2.60
CA THR A 27 17.05 21.63 -2.72
C THR A 27 16.84 20.74 -1.50
N ASN A 28 16.90 21.28 -0.28
CA ASN A 28 16.67 20.52 0.94
C ASN A 28 15.24 19.97 1.03
N ASN A 29 14.23 20.74 0.63
CA ASN A 29 12.85 20.26 0.57
C ASN A 29 12.71 19.07 -0.40
N ASN A 30 13.31 19.15 -1.57
CA ASN A 30 13.32 18.04 -2.52
C ASN A 30 14.00 16.79 -1.95
N LEU A 31 15.14 16.95 -1.27
CA LEU A 31 15.84 15.84 -0.63
C LEU A 31 15.02 15.20 0.48
N GLN A 32 14.30 16.00 1.28
CA GLN A 32 13.40 15.50 2.33
C GLN A 32 12.21 14.73 1.74
N LYS A 33 11.64 15.18 0.63
CA LYS A 33 10.61 14.42 -0.10
C LYS A 33 11.13 13.09 -0.62
N LEU A 34 12.32 13.06 -1.19
CA LEU A 34 12.98 11.81 -1.63
C LEU A 34 13.24 10.86 -0.45
N GLU A 35 13.71 11.39 0.69
CA GLU A 35 13.90 10.59 1.90
C GLU A 35 12.57 9.98 2.38
N SER A 36 11.49 10.78 2.40
CA SER A 36 10.15 10.31 2.76
C SER A 36 9.65 9.22 1.81
N ALA A 37 9.88 9.36 0.51
CA ALA A 37 9.49 8.36 -0.48
C ALA A 37 10.26 7.03 -0.35
N ILE A 38 11.45 7.05 0.25
CA ILE A 38 12.28 5.85 0.44
C ILE A 38 12.04 5.21 1.81
N LYS A 39 11.92 6.02 2.88
CA LYS A 39 11.89 5.55 4.29
C LYS A 39 10.83 6.22 5.14
N GLY A 40 10.05 7.14 4.58
CA GLY A 40 9.06 7.90 5.34
C GLY A 40 7.94 7.02 5.89
N TYR A 41 7.50 7.39 7.08
CA TYR A 41 6.35 6.79 7.77
C TYR A 41 5.45 7.92 8.26
N VAL A 42 4.16 7.80 7.98
CA VAL A 42 3.14 8.74 8.46
C VAL A 42 1.94 7.99 9.04
N SER A 43 1.33 8.58 10.06
CA SER A 43 0.06 8.10 10.61
C SER A 43 -1.03 9.09 10.25
N VAL A 44 -2.05 8.61 9.53
CA VAL A 44 -3.19 9.40 9.04
C VAL A 44 -4.45 8.92 9.77
N ALA A 45 -5.19 9.85 10.34
CA ALA A 45 -6.48 9.55 10.97
C ALA A 45 -7.59 9.59 9.92
N VAL A 46 -8.30 8.49 9.76
CA VAL A 46 -9.49 8.42 8.89
C VAL A 46 -10.66 8.99 9.67
N ALA A 47 -11.11 10.17 9.28
CA ALA A 47 -12.12 10.96 10.01
C ALA A 47 -13.45 11.11 9.26
N SER A 48 -13.45 10.86 7.94
CA SER A 48 -14.63 11.05 7.09
C SER A 48 -14.87 9.87 6.13
N THR A 49 -15.92 9.94 5.34
CA THR A 49 -16.22 8.94 4.31
C THR A 49 -15.27 9.02 3.12
N THR A 50 -14.60 10.15 2.95
CA THR A 50 -13.55 10.35 1.97
C THR A 50 -12.51 11.30 2.54
N ASP A 51 -11.29 10.79 2.75
CA ASP A 51 -10.15 11.58 3.18
C ASP A 51 -9.09 11.56 2.08
N SER A 52 -8.53 12.74 1.77
CA SER A 52 -7.45 12.87 0.80
C SER A 52 -6.12 13.03 1.52
N LEU A 53 -5.13 12.25 1.11
CA LEU A 53 -3.76 12.46 1.58
C LEU A 53 -3.27 13.82 1.11
N THR A 54 -2.59 14.53 2.00
CA THR A 54 -2.00 15.82 1.65
C THR A 54 -0.89 15.64 0.62
N ALA A 55 -0.87 16.56 -0.36
CA ALA A 55 0.16 16.67 -1.37
C ALA A 55 0.39 18.16 -1.65
N SER A 56 1.63 18.58 -1.78
CA SER A 56 1.98 19.97 -2.02
C SER A 56 3.17 20.11 -2.94
N ASP A 57 3.09 21.07 -3.84
CA ASP A 57 4.17 21.46 -4.74
C ASP A 57 5.36 22.04 -3.97
N GLY A 58 6.54 21.43 -4.07
CA GLY A 58 7.78 21.93 -3.46
C GLY A 58 7.79 21.96 -1.93
N GLY A 59 6.77 21.39 -1.25
CA GLY A 59 6.68 21.28 0.20
C GLY A 59 7.63 20.20 0.77
N THR A 60 7.78 20.13 2.10
CA THR A 60 8.73 19.22 2.75
C THR A 60 8.12 17.91 3.19
N THR A 61 6.88 17.92 3.64
CA THR A 61 6.24 16.74 4.29
C THR A 61 4.78 16.66 3.92
N ASP A 62 4.49 15.79 2.97
CA ASP A 62 3.14 15.42 2.60
C ASP A 62 2.85 14.00 3.07
N GLU A 63 1.60 13.72 3.39
CA GLU A 63 1.21 12.36 3.76
C GLU A 63 1.48 11.37 2.62
N GLN A 64 1.12 11.76 1.41
CA GLN A 64 1.27 10.87 0.25
C GLN A 64 2.73 10.68 -0.20
N SER A 65 3.67 11.54 0.20
CA SER A 65 5.10 11.36 -0.11
C SER A 65 5.76 10.26 0.71
N ASN A 66 5.10 9.70 1.72
CA ASN A 66 5.68 8.69 2.59
C ASN A 66 5.51 7.28 2.00
N ALA A 67 6.57 6.47 2.08
CA ALA A 67 6.56 5.07 1.66
C ALA A 67 5.60 4.20 2.50
N ILE A 68 5.45 4.53 3.79
CA ILE A 68 4.62 3.77 4.73
C ILE A 68 3.54 4.69 5.30
N ILE A 69 2.28 4.29 5.11
CA ILE A 69 1.11 5.02 5.58
C ILE A 69 0.33 4.14 6.56
N LYS A 70 0.24 4.57 7.81
CA LYS A 70 -0.62 3.93 8.81
C LYS A 70 -1.95 4.66 8.90
N LEU A 71 -3.03 3.97 8.58
CA LEU A 71 -4.39 4.49 8.68
C LEU A 71 -4.96 4.14 10.06
N THR A 72 -5.36 5.15 10.83
CA THR A 72 -5.84 5.02 12.21
C THR A 72 -7.24 5.62 12.38
N GLY A 73 -7.84 5.44 13.54
CA GLY A 73 -9.16 5.98 13.87
C GLY A 73 -10.24 4.92 13.90
N THR A 74 -11.45 5.35 14.24
CA THR A 74 -12.66 4.50 14.28
C THR A 74 -13.58 4.88 13.14
N LEU A 75 -13.82 3.97 12.22
CA LEU A 75 -14.73 4.19 11.10
C LEU A 75 -16.18 4.26 11.61
N SER A 76 -16.90 5.28 11.19
CA SER A 76 -18.34 5.47 11.44
C SER A 76 -19.21 5.11 10.23
N GLY A 77 -18.59 4.79 9.09
CA GLY A 77 -19.20 4.42 7.82
C GLY A 77 -18.15 3.85 6.86
N ASN A 78 -18.61 3.34 5.72
CA ASN A 78 -17.69 2.94 4.64
C ASN A 78 -16.90 4.17 4.17
N SER A 79 -15.59 4.02 4.12
CA SER A 79 -14.66 5.14 3.90
C SER A 79 -13.68 4.85 2.77
N THR A 80 -13.11 5.90 2.22
CA THR A 80 -12.11 5.83 1.15
C THR A 80 -11.01 6.84 1.41
N ILE A 81 -9.76 6.41 1.28
CA ILE A 81 -8.59 7.29 1.24
C ILE A 81 -8.25 7.58 -0.22
N GLN A 82 -7.90 8.80 -0.53
CA GLN A 82 -7.48 9.22 -1.87
C GLN A 82 -6.04 9.74 -1.84
N CYS A 83 -5.23 9.30 -2.80
CA CYS A 83 -3.98 9.94 -3.18
C CYS A 83 -4.16 10.73 -4.48
N GLU A 84 -3.17 11.49 -4.91
CA GLU A 84 -3.19 12.10 -6.25
C GLU A 84 -3.25 11.03 -7.35
N ALA A 85 -3.78 11.42 -8.51
CA ALA A 85 -3.89 10.57 -9.69
C ALA A 85 -2.54 10.48 -10.44
N VAL A 86 -1.52 9.97 -9.76
CA VAL A 86 -0.14 9.80 -10.28
C VAL A 86 0.37 8.40 -9.96
N GLU A 87 1.34 7.93 -10.72
CA GLU A 87 2.01 6.67 -10.46
C GLU A 87 2.75 6.70 -9.12
N SER A 88 2.50 5.71 -8.27
CA SER A 88 3.14 5.61 -6.95
C SER A 88 3.02 4.21 -6.36
N TRP A 89 3.75 3.95 -5.28
CA TRP A 89 3.65 2.73 -4.49
C TRP A 89 3.63 3.04 -2.99
N TYR A 90 2.98 2.17 -2.19
CA TYR A 90 2.79 2.39 -0.77
C TYR A 90 2.82 1.06 -0.01
N ILE A 91 3.33 1.08 1.21
CA ILE A 91 3.01 0.10 2.23
C ILE A 91 1.93 0.72 3.12
N VAL A 92 0.74 0.12 3.14
CA VAL A 92 -0.40 0.64 3.89
C VAL A 92 -0.71 -0.28 5.07
N ASP A 93 -0.65 0.25 6.30
CA ASP A 93 -1.05 -0.44 7.53
C ASP A 93 -2.47 0.03 7.90
N ARG A 94 -3.49 -0.82 7.69
CA ARG A 94 -4.84 -0.52 8.13
C ARG A 94 -5.02 -0.85 9.61
N ALA A 95 -4.80 0.13 10.47
CA ALA A 95 -4.99 0.05 11.93
C ALA A 95 -6.29 0.75 12.40
N THR A 96 -7.25 0.94 11.49
CA THR A 96 -8.58 1.47 11.83
C THR A 96 -9.42 0.42 12.55
N SER A 97 -10.31 0.86 13.45
CA SER A 97 -11.35 0.05 14.08
C SER A 97 -12.73 0.31 13.44
N GLY A 98 -13.74 -0.53 13.81
CA GLY A 98 -15.08 -0.47 13.26
C GLY A 98 -15.31 -1.49 12.14
N SER A 99 -16.58 -1.89 11.95
CA SER A 99 -16.97 -2.96 11.03
C SER A 99 -17.28 -2.46 9.60
N TYR A 100 -16.66 -1.36 9.19
CA TYR A 100 -16.90 -0.75 7.89
C TYR A 100 -15.78 -1.04 6.91
N THR A 101 -16.07 -0.93 5.62
CA THR A 101 -15.07 -1.06 4.56
C THR A 101 -14.20 0.18 4.49
N LEU A 102 -12.93 -0.02 4.13
CA LEU A 102 -12.00 1.06 3.83
C LEU A 102 -11.33 0.75 2.50
N GLY A 103 -11.45 1.66 1.55
CA GLY A 103 -10.77 1.60 0.25
C GLY A 103 -9.61 2.59 0.19
N PHE A 104 -8.65 2.31 -0.70
CA PHE A 104 -7.60 3.25 -1.08
C PHE A 104 -7.56 3.38 -2.59
N LYS A 105 -7.51 4.60 -3.13
CA LYS A 105 -7.55 4.86 -4.57
C LYS A 105 -6.81 6.13 -4.96
N PRO A 106 -6.39 6.28 -6.24
CA PRO A 106 -6.06 7.58 -6.81
C PRO A 106 -7.33 8.43 -6.98
N ALA A 107 -7.19 9.73 -6.95
CA ALA A 107 -8.30 10.69 -7.11
C ALA A 107 -9.04 10.42 -8.44
N GLY A 108 -10.36 10.25 -8.37
CA GLY A 108 -11.19 9.89 -9.53
C GLY A 108 -11.06 8.44 -10.00
N GLY A 109 -10.15 7.65 -9.43
CA GLY A 109 -9.83 6.30 -9.90
C GLY A 109 -10.55 5.17 -9.17
N THR A 110 -10.12 3.92 -9.46
CA THR A 110 -10.64 2.68 -8.88
C THR A 110 -9.92 2.33 -7.57
N ALA A 111 -10.69 1.96 -6.55
CA ALA A 111 -10.18 1.61 -5.25
C ALA A 111 -9.82 0.13 -5.12
N ALA A 112 -8.72 -0.16 -4.42
CA ALA A 112 -8.49 -1.45 -3.78
C ALA A 112 -9.08 -1.45 -2.36
N SER A 113 -9.59 -2.59 -1.91
CA SER A 113 -10.14 -2.76 -0.57
C SER A 113 -9.03 -3.14 0.41
N LEU A 114 -8.99 -2.46 1.54
CA LEU A 114 -8.06 -2.77 2.62
C LEU A 114 -8.72 -3.70 3.63
N VAL A 115 -8.08 -4.81 3.98
CA VAL A 115 -8.55 -5.74 5.01
C VAL A 115 -8.23 -5.19 6.41
N ALA A 116 -9.18 -5.26 7.33
CA ALA A 116 -9.02 -4.73 8.69
C ALA A 116 -7.86 -5.43 9.44
N GLY A 117 -6.97 -4.65 10.05
CA GLY A 117 -5.82 -5.14 10.79
C GLY A 117 -4.67 -5.68 9.94
N SER A 118 -4.76 -5.60 8.60
CA SER A 118 -3.74 -6.08 7.67
C SER A 118 -2.81 -4.99 7.17
N LYS A 119 -1.69 -5.43 6.62
CA LYS A 119 -0.72 -4.60 5.92
C LYS A 119 -0.72 -4.97 4.44
N HIS A 120 -0.69 -3.97 3.60
CA HIS A 120 -0.84 -4.09 2.16
C HIS A 120 0.38 -3.50 1.46
N LEU A 121 0.88 -4.18 0.44
CA LEU A 121 1.84 -3.62 -0.51
C LEU A 121 1.05 -3.22 -1.76
N MET A 122 1.00 -1.93 -2.04
CA MET A 122 0.12 -1.37 -3.06
C MET A 122 0.89 -0.53 -4.07
N TYR A 123 0.36 -0.44 -5.27
CA TYR A 123 0.81 0.53 -6.27
C TYR A 123 -0.38 1.06 -7.07
N THR A 124 -0.20 2.20 -7.70
CA THR A 124 -1.17 2.80 -8.61
C THR A 124 -0.50 3.24 -9.90
N ASP A 125 -1.24 3.09 -11.00
CA ASP A 125 -0.90 3.61 -12.33
C ASP A 125 -1.47 5.03 -12.57
N GLY A 126 -1.97 5.68 -11.51
CA GLY A 126 -2.65 6.96 -11.58
C GLY A 126 -4.16 6.87 -11.80
N SER A 127 -4.68 5.69 -12.17
CA SER A 127 -6.13 5.48 -12.41
C SER A 127 -6.72 4.35 -11.56
N THR A 128 -5.93 3.34 -11.24
CA THR A 128 -6.35 2.18 -10.46
C THR A 128 -5.34 1.92 -9.35
N MET A 129 -5.83 1.56 -8.16
CA MET A 129 -5.01 1.06 -7.06
C MET A 129 -5.02 -0.46 -7.07
N PHE A 130 -3.84 -1.07 -7.01
CA PHE A 130 -3.63 -2.52 -6.98
C PHE A 130 -3.05 -2.93 -5.63
N ASP A 131 -3.57 -4.00 -5.05
CA ASP A 131 -2.97 -4.68 -3.89
C ASP A 131 -2.16 -5.88 -4.39
N VAL A 132 -0.83 -5.77 -4.35
CA VAL A 132 0.09 -6.77 -4.91
C VAL A 132 -0.10 -8.15 -4.28
N LEU A 133 -0.45 -8.21 -2.99
CA LEU A 133 -0.61 -9.49 -2.28
C LEU A 133 -2.00 -10.09 -2.47
N ALA A 134 -3.05 -9.26 -2.61
CA ALA A 134 -4.40 -9.72 -2.91
C ALA A 134 -4.53 -10.18 -4.37
N ASP A 135 -3.80 -9.52 -5.29
CA ASP A 135 -3.86 -9.77 -6.73
C ASP A 135 -2.70 -10.66 -7.24
N CYS A 136 -1.98 -11.34 -6.34
CA CYS A 136 -0.75 -12.08 -6.71
C CYS A 136 -1.00 -13.33 -7.58
N GLY A 137 -2.25 -13.71 -7.84
CA GLY A 137 -2.56 -14.91 -8.64
C GLY A 137 -2.04 -16.19 -7.98
N ASN A 138 -1.08 -16.87 -8.58
CA ASN A 138 -0.51 -18.11 -8.05
C ASN A 138 0.65 -17.84 -7.08
N ILE A 139 0.62 -18.42 -5.90
CA ILE A 139 1.75 -18.45 -4.96
C ILE A 139 2.54 -19.72 -5.18
N SER A 140 3.82 -19.62 -5.59
CA SER A 140 4.74 -20.74 -5.74
C SER A 140 5.79 -20.69 -4.63
N ALA A 141 5.86 -21.73 -3.81
CA ALA A 141 6.89 -21.90 -2.79
C ALA A 141 7.88 -22.98 -3.23
N ASN A 142 9.17 -22.63 -3.42
CA ASN A 142 10.24 -23.58 -3.76
C ASN A 142 10.76 -24.39 -2.55
N GLY A 143 10.02 -24.40 -1.47
CA GLY A 143 10.37 -25.10 -0.24
C GLY A 143 9.11 -25.45 0.53
N THR A 144 9.20 -25.46 1.85
CA THR A 144 8.06 -25.77 2.71
C THR A 144 7.17 -24.54 2.88
N LEU A 145 5.87 -24.67 2.63
CA LEU A 145 4.87 -23.69 3.04
C LEU A 145 4.36 -24.06 4.43
N THR A 146 4.69 -23.27 5.45
CA THR A 146 4.20 -23.44 6.82
C THR A 146 3.09 -22.43 7.09
N VAL A 147 1.88 -22.92 7.38
CA VAL A 147 0.74 -22.08 7.75
C VAL A 147 0.40 -22.33 9.22
N ALA A 148 0.54 -21.31 10.06
CA ALA A 148 0.28 -21.43 11.51
C ALA A 148 -1.21 -21.43 11.88
N GLY A 149 -2.10 -21.15 10.92
CA GLY A 149 -3.56 -21.13 11.09
C GLY A 149 -4.26 -22.16 10.22
N ALA A 150 -5.57 -22.00 10.07
CA ALA A 150 -6.34 -22.81 9.14
C ALA A 150 -5.98 -22.45 7.68
N VAL A 151 -5.96 -23.46 6.80
CA VAL A 151 -5.90 -23.27 5.35
C VAL A 151 -7.29 -23.56 4.81
N GLU A 152 -7.88 -22.57 4.17
CA GLU A 152 -9.18 -22.68 3.52
C GLU A 152 -8.99 -22.64 2.00
N PHE A 153 -9.58 -23.60 1.30
CA PHE A 153 -9.59 -23.66 -0.16
C PHE A 153 -11.04 -23.39 -0.63
N ASP A 154 -11.30 -22.13 -0.94
CA ASP A 154 -12.61 -21.68 -1.40
C ASP A 154 -12.69 -21.68 -2.93
N GLY A 155 -13.66 -22.40 -3.47
CA GLY A 155 -14.04 -22.37 -4.89
C GLY A 155 -13.18 -23.17 -5.87
N GLY A 156 -12.21 -23.97 -5.41
CA GLY A 156 -11.33 -24.77 -6.27
C GLY A 156 -11.12 -26.21 -5.83
N GLY A 157 -10.63 -27.06 -6.73
CA GLY A 157 -10.18 -28.41 -6.41
C GLY A 157 -8.82 -28.39 -5.71
N PHE A 158 -8.61 -29.30 -4.75
CA PHE A 158 -7.34 -29.52 -4.12
C PHE A 158 -6.59 -30.64 -4.85
N ILE A 159 -5.45 -30.32 -5.46
CA ILE A 159 -4.65 -31.30 -6.21
C ILE A 159 -3.33 -31.52 -5.47
N PHE A 160 -3.14 -32.75 -4.98
CA PHE A 160 -1.84 -33.20 -4.51
C PHE A 160 -1.10 -33.88 -5.67
N ASN A 161 0.18 -33.52 -5.87
CA ASN A 161 1.06 -34.20 -6.81
C ASN A 161 0.56 -34.20 -8.28
N ASN A 162 0.47 -33.02 -8.87
CA ASN A 162 0.08 -32.86 -10.28
C ASN A 162 1.12 -33.40 -11.30
N SER A 163 2.32 -33.77 -10.84
CA SER A 163 3.42 -34.26 -11.71
C SER A 163 3.63 -35.78 -11.69
N SER A 164 2.77 -36.56 -11.06
CA SER A 164 2.85 -38.03 -10.97
C SER A 164 4.14 -38.57 -10.31
N ALA A 165 4.84 -37.73 -9.53
CA ALA A 165 5.93 -38.23 -8.69
C ALA A 165 5.37 -38.99 -7.47
N ASP A 166 6.12 -39.97 -6.93
CA ASP A 166 5.72 -40.69 -5.71
C ASP A 166 5.88 -39.75 -4.51
N VAL A 167 4.78 -39.24 -3.98
CA VAL A 167 4.73 -38.28 -2.87
C VAL A 167 3.72 -38.76 -1.83
N ASP A 168 4.16 -38.93 -0.61
CA ASP A 168 3.31 -39.32 0.50
C ASP A 168 2.41 -38.15 0.92
N PHE A 169 1.11 -38.38 1.00
CA PHE A 169 0.17 -37.52 1.66
C PHE A 169 -0.05 -38.01 3.09
N ARG A 170 0.39 -37.22 4.07
CA ARG A 170 0.29 -37.58 5.49
C ARG A 170 -0.60 -36.60 6.24
N ILE A 171 -1.65 -37.12 6.87
CA ILE A 171 -2.47 -36.35 7.82
C ILE A 171 -2.12 -36.83 9.23
N GLU A 172 -1.62 -35.92 10.07
CA GLU A 172 -1.34 -36.18 11.47
C GLU A 172 -2.31 -35.41 12.36
N SER A 173 -2.95 -36.12 13.27
CA SER A 173 -3.77 -35.56 14.33
C SER A 173 -3.01 -35.67 15.67
N ASN A 174 -2.95 -34.53 16.39
CA ASN A 174 -2.31 -34.49 17.71
C ASN A 174 -3.25 -35.04 18.80
N GLY A 175 -3.51 -36.34 18.78
CA GLY A 175 -4.33 -36.96 19.81
C GLY A 175 -5.11 -38.21 19.40
N ALA A 176 -5.06 -38.63 18.12
CA ALA A 176 -5.59 -39.90 17.68
C ALA A 176 -4.49 -40.72 17.00
N ALA A 177 -4.18 -41.87 17.55
CA ALA A 177 -3.08 -42.72 17.09
C ALA A 177 -3.31 -43.37 15.71
N ASN A 178 -4.47 -43.24 15.11
CA ASN A 178 -4.80 -43.79 13.79
C ASN A 178 -5.99 -43.01 13.18
N MET A 179 -5.77 -42.25 12.17
CA MET A 179 -6.76 -41.94 11.14
C MET A 179 -6.25 -42.35 9.79
#